data_98a3e184058cde80e3cdd8e05fd50895
#
_entry.id   98a3e184058cde80e3cdd8e05fd50895
#
_cell.length_a   1.000
_cell.length_b   1.000
_cell.length_c   1.000
_cell.angle_alpha   90.00
_cell.angle_beta   90.00
_cell.angle_gamma   90.00
#
_symmetry.space_group_name_H-M   'P 1'
#
loop_
_entity.id
_entity.type
_entity.pdbx_description
1 polymer ?
#
loop_
_entity_poly.entity_id
_entity_poly.type
_entity_poly.pdbx_seq_one_letter_code
_entity_poly.pdbx_strand_id
1 'polypeptide(L)'
;MWITTAAQLAEKLPMTAEELAAVQSVADRYPMCITPYYLGLIDPNDPDDPIRKMAVPAPIEEEEGGSFDTSGEQSNTRVPGLQHKYLQTAMVLTTNRCAMYCRHCFRKRLVGLTDEEIAANFERVTGYIREHEEITNVLLSGGDSFLNSNETIARYLDALTPIGHLNYIRFGTRTPVTWPERIDEALCETLARYTTQKTIFVVTQFNHPREITPESAAAVAALRRAGCIVRNQTVLLRGVNDDPAVLGELLASLTAIGCLPYYIFQCRPVTGVKNMFQVPMEQGIEIVENAKRLVSGMDKAVKYCLSHPAGKLEILTKTGENELLFRFHEAKDPARCGQVFRHRTLPDGCWLPDELTLD
;
A
#
# COMPACT_ATOMS: atom_id res chain seq x y z
N MET A 1 0.27 -14.41 20.32
CA MET A 1 -1.08 -14.52 19.70
C MET A 1 -1.42 -13.18 19.08
N TRP A 2 -1.94 -13.13 17.86
CA TRP A 2 -2.34 -11.87 17.20
C TRP A 2 -3.62 -11.33 17.84
N ILE A 3 -3.77 -10.02 17.88
CA ILE A 3 -4.93 -9.33 18.45
C ILE A 3 -5.99 -9.21 17.37
N THR A 4 -7.11 -9.85 17.56
CA THR A 4 -8.21 -9.90 16.57
C THR A 4 -9.56 -9.47 17.13
N THR A 5 -9.65 -9.21 18.44
CA THR A 5 -10.86 -8.74 19.13
C THR A 5 -10.58 -7.52 19.97
N ALA A 6 -11.60 -6.68 20.17
CA ALA A 6 -11.51 -5.51 21.04
C ALA A 6 -11.16 -5.89 22.49
N ALA A 7 -11.68 -7.02 22.99
CA ALA A 7 -11.35 -7.52 24.32
C ALA A 7 -9.86 -7.83 24.48
N GLN A 8 -9.24 -8.51 23.49
CA GLN A 8 -7.79 -8.76 23.50
C GLN A 8 -6.97 -7.47 23.43
N LEU A 9 -7.47 -6.46 22.69
CA LEU A 9 -6.81 -5.16 22.60
C LEU A 9 -6.85 -4.43 23.97
N ALA A 10 -7.98 -4.45 24.67
CA ALA A 10 -8.15 -3.83 25.98
C ALA A 10 -7.26 -4.45 27.08
N GLU A 11 -6.81 -5.70 26.91
CA GLU A 11 -5.80 -6.31 27.80
C GLU A 11 -4.41 -5.69 27.64
N LYS A 12 -4.16 -4.99 26.53
CA LYS A 12 -2.84 -4.48 26.14
C LYS A 12 -2.76 -2.95 26.10
N LEU A 13 -3.86 -2.30 25.77
CA LEU A 13 -3.95 -0.84 25.72
C LEU A 13 -5.01 -0.36 26.73
N PRO A 14 -4.70 0.65 27.52
CA PRO A 14 -5.70 1.28 28.41
C PRO A 14 -6.90 1.77 27.59
N MET A 15 -8.10 1.34 27.96
CA MET A 15 -9.35 1.71 27.30
C MET A 15 -10.47 1.86 28.34
N THR A 16 -11.30 2.86 28.15
CA THR A 16 -12.58 2.96 28.87
C THR A 16 -13.58 1.93 28.33
N ALA A 17 -14.66 1.68 29.07
CA ALA A 17 -15.73 0.80 28.59
C ALA A 17 -16.41 1.34 27.31
N GLU A 18 -16.49 2.67 27.18
CA GLU A 18 -17.04 3.34 26.00
C GLU A 18 -16.13 3.17 24.78
N GLU A 19 -14.83 3.40 24.93
CA GLU A 19 -13.85 3.17 23.87
C GLU A 19 -13.83 1.70 23.42
N LEU A 20 -13.89 0.75 24.35
CA LEU A 20 -13.97 -0.67 24.04
C LEU A 20 -15.20 -1.00 23.20
N ALA A 21 -16.36 -0.49 23.59
CA ALA A 21 -17.61 -0.69 22.85
C ALA A 21 -17.53 -0.09 21.43
N ALA A 22 -16.95 1.10 21.30
CA ALA A 22 -16.75 1.77 20.01
C ALA A 22 -15.79 0.99 19.10
N VAL A 23 -14.66 0.51 19.62
CA VAL A 23 -13.73 -0.34 18.89
C VAL A 23 -14.40 -1.65 18.45
N GLN A 24 -15.23 -2.26 19.29
CA GLN A 24 -15.96 -3.48 18.98
C GLN A 24 -16.95 -3.25 17.82
N SER A 25 -17.74 -2.16 17.87
CA SER A 25 -18.68 -1.79 16.79
C SER A 25 -17.98 -1.72 15.43
N VAL A 26 -16.86 -0.99 15.36
CA VAL A 26 -16.07 -0.86 14.13
C VAL A 26 -15.47 -2.20 13.71
N ALA A 27 -14.96 -3.00 14.65
CA ALA A 27 -14.33 -4.29 14.36
C ALA A 27 -15.33 -5.34 13.83
N ASP A 28 -16.59 -5.26 14.22
CA ASP A 28 -17.68 -6.12 13.71
C ASP A 28 -17.96 -5.85 12.22
N ARG A 29 -17.78 -4.61 11.78
CA ARG A 29 -17.93 -4.21 10.38
C ARG A 29 -16.65 -4.33 9.57
N TYR A 30 -15.53 -3.93 10.16
CA TYR A 30 -14.21 -3.91 9.55
C TYR A 30 -13.23 -4.67 10.45
N PRO A 31 -12.94 -5.94 10.16
CA PRO A 31 -12.12 -6.79 11.00
C PRO A 31 -10.80 -6.14 11.44
N MET A 32 -10.35 -6.51 12.62
CA MET A 32 -9.07 -6.10 13.18
C MET A 32 -8.12 -7.29 13.24
N CYS A 33 -6.86 -7.04 12.90
CA CYS A 33 -5.75 -7.95 13.16
C CYS A 33 -4.50 -7.11 13.42
N ILE A 34 -3.83 -7.33 14.54
CA ILE A 34 -2.59 -6.62 14.92
C ILE A 34 -1.61 -7.66 15.49
N THR A 35 -0.37 -7.68 15.00
CA THR A 35 0.66 -8.53 15.58
C THR A 35 1.13 -7.99 16.93
N PRO A 36 1.63 -8.85 17.86
CA PRO A 36 2.23 -8.37 19.09
C PRO A 36 3.40 -7.41 18.87
N TYR A 37 4.18 -7.66 17.83
CA TYR A 37 5.27 -6.77 17.43
C TYR A 37 4.75 -5.35 17.10
N TYR A 38 3.80 -5.23 16.18
CA TYR A 38 3.28 -3.92 15.78
C TYR A 38 2.52 -3.21 16.90
N LEU A 39 1.79 -3.97 17.73
CA LEU A 39 1.15 -3.44 18.92
C LEU A 39 2.16 -2.82 19.90
N GLY A 40 3.35 -3.42 20.03
CA GLY A 40 4.44 -2.91 20.87
C GLY A 40 5.04 -1.57 20.40
N LEU A 41 4.73 -1.11 19.19
CA LEU A 41 5.15 0.20 18.68
C LEU A 41 4.20 1.34 19.08
N ILE A 42 3.00 1.01 19.56
CA ILE A 42 2.00 1.99 20.00
C ILE A 42 2.41 2.57 21.34
N ASP A 43 2.40 3.90 21.46
CA ASP A 43 2.46 4.55 22.76
C ASP A 43 1.08 4.45 23.44
N PRO A 44 0.94 3.70 24.52
CA PRO A 44 -0.36 3.51 25.18
C PRO A 44 -0.88 4.78 25.88
N ASN A 45 -0.01 5.78 26.11
CA ASN A 45 -0.34 7.03 26.80
C ASN A 45 -0.70 8.17 25.83
N ASP A 46 -0.48 7.97 24.52
CA ASP A 46 -0.82 8.96 23.49
C ASP A 46 -2.07 8.52 22.71
N PRO A 47 -3.23 9.17 22.93
CA PRO A 47 -4.45 8.86 22.18
C PRO A 47 -4.32 9.20 20.69
N ASP A 48 -3.42 10.11 20.33
CA ASP A 48 -3.14 10.56 18.97
C ASP A 48 -1.95 9.85 18.32
N ASP A 49 -1.41 8.81 18.95
CA ASP A 49 -0.29 8.03 18.45
C ASP A 49 -0.49 7.61 16.99
N PRO A 50 0.43 7.96 16.06
CA PRO A 50 0.29 7.68 14.64
C PRO A 50 0.27 6.17 14.32
N ILE A 51 0.95 5.34 15.12
CA ILE A 51 0.95 3.88 14.96
C ILE A 51 -0.42 3.32 15.39
N ARG A 52 -0.97 3.83 16.50
CA ARG A 52 -2.32 3.50 16.96
C ARG A 52 -3.37 3.82 15.90
N LYS A 53 -3.31 5.02 15.30
CA LYS A 53 -4.24 5.44 14.23
C LYS A 53 -4.24 4.48 13.04
N MET A 54 -3.08 3.93 12.68
CA MET A 54 -2.97 2.99 11.55
C MET A 54 -3.47 1.57 11.85
N ALA A 55 -3.57 1.16 13.11
CA ALA A 55 -3.83 -0.23 13.51
C ALA A 55 -5.15 -0.43 14.25
N VAL A 56 -5.53 0.50 15.12
CA VAL A 56 -6.68 0.37 16.01
C VAL A 56 -7.94 0.94 15.35
N PRO A 57 -9.05 0.19 15.32
CA PRO A 57 -10.35 0.68 14.83
C PRO A 57 -10.81 1.94 15.57
N ALA A 58 -11.41 2.89 14.85
CA ALA A 58 -11.88 4.14 15.40
C ALA A 58 -13.30 4.47 14.88
N PRO A 59 -14.19 5.08 15.71
CA PRO A 59 -15.58 5.36 15.34
C PRO A 59 -15.77 6.15 14.06
N ILE A 60 -14.84 7.04 13.72
CA ILE A 60 -14.84 7.82 12.48
C ILE A 60 -14.86 6.94 11.20
N GLU A 61 -14.49 5.66 11.31
CA GLU A 61 -14.56 4.70 10.19
C GLU A 61 -15.99 4.32 9.81
N GLU A 62 -16.96 4.55 10.70
CA GLU A 62 -18.38 4.28 10.47
C GLU A 62 -19.10 5.46 9.81
N GLU A 63 -18.45 6.63 9.73
CA GLU A 63 -19.01 7.81 9.09
C GLU A 63 -19.22 7.59 7.59
N GLU A 64 -20.29 8.16 7.07
CA GLU A 64 -20.65 8.07 5.66
C GLU A 64 -19.62 8.75 4.73
N GLY A 65 -19.53 8.23 3.53
CA GLY A 65 -18.73 8.80 2.46
C GLY A 65 -17.69 7.85 1.88
N GLY A 66 -17.18 8.22 0.70
CA GLY A 66 -16.24 7.40 -0.03
C GLY A 66 -16.88 6.30 -0.88
N SER A 67 -16.04 5.46 -1.46
CA SER A 67 -16.43 4.31 -2.28
C SER A 67 -15.52 3.11 -1.99
N PHE A 68 -16.03 1.90 -2.12
CA PHE A 68 -15.21 0.68 -1.97
C PHE A 68 -14.33 0.38 -3.20
N ASP A 69 -14.69 0.90 -4.38
CA ASP A 69 -13.87 0.74 -5.59
C ASP A 69 -13.44 2.09 -6.17
N THR A 70 -12.41 2.66 -5.58
CA THR A 70 -11.87 3.99 -5.93
C THR A 70 -10.90 3.97 -7.12
N SER A 71 -10.64 2.81 -7.72
CA SER A 71 -9.68 2.67 -8.84
C SER A 71 -10.21 1.84 -10.00
N GLY A 72 -11.49 1.45 -9.96
CA GLY A 72 -12.11 0.61 -10.98
C GLY A 72 -11.57 -0.81 -10.98
N GLU A 73 -11.27 -1.39 -9.80
CA GLU A 73 -10.71 -2.75 -9.70
C GLU A 73 -11.64 -3.79 -10.35
N GLN A 74 -12.96 -3.65 -10.15
CA GLN A 74 -13.95 -4.52 -10.75
C GLN A 74 -13.88 -4.50 -12.29
N SER A 75 -13.81 -3.31 -12.90
CA SER A 75 -13.73 -3.15 -14.35
C SER A 75 -12.38 -3.58 -14.95
N ASN A 76 -11.35 -3.71 -14.14
CA ASN A 76 -10.00 -4.13 -14.54
C ASN A 76 -9.77 -5.64 -14.34
N THR A 77 -10.70 -6.36 -13.69
CA THR A 77 -10.63 -7.81 -13.49
C THR A 77 -10.87 -8.54 -14.82
N ARG A 78 -9.91 -9.35 -15.26
CA ARG A 78 -9.94 -10.12 -16.51
C ARG A 78 -10.27 -11.59 -16.28
N VAL A 79 -9.72 -12.15 -15.23
CA VAL A 79 -10.09 -13.43 -14.66
C VAL A 79 -10.22 -13.26 -13.15
N PRO A 80 -11.04 -14.08 -12.45
CA PRO A 80 -11.13 -13.98 -11.00
C PRO A 80 -9.75 -14.03 -10.34
N GLY A 81 -9.45 -13.01 -9.54
CA GLY A 81 -8.15 -12.85 -8.88
C GLY A 81 -7.05 -12.21 -9.72
N LEU A 82 -7.31 -11.83 -10.98
CA LEU A 82 -6.32 -11.12 -11.81
C LEU A 82 -6.91 -9.83 -12.36
N GLN A 83 -6.21 -8.73 -12.11
CA GLN A 83 -6.51 -7.40 -12.65
C GLN A 83 -5.44 -7.00 -13.67
N HIS A 84 -5.87 -6.48 -14.83
CA HIS A 84 -5.03 -5.97 -15.89
C HIS A 84 -5.50 -4.57 -16.28
N LYS A 85 -5.03 -3.57 -15.53
CA LYS A 85 -5.39 -2.16 -15.70
C LYS A 85 -4.45 -1.42 -16.64
N TYR A 86 -3.15 -1.66 -16.50
CA TYR A 86 -2.08 -1.05 -17.29
C TYR A 86 -1.52 -2.07 -18.26
N LEU A 87 -1.27 -1.67 -19.50
CA LEU A 87 -0.85 -2.55 -20.57
C LEU A 87 0.27 -3.52 -20.16
N GLN A 88 1.26 -3.01 -19.41
CA GLN A 88 2.46 -3.78 -19.06
C GLN A 88 2.36 -4.51 -17.70
N THR A 89 1.24 -4.35 -16.96
CA THR A 89 1.18 -4.80 -15.57
C THR A 89 -0.05 -5.65 -15.28
N ALA A 90 0.15 -6.91 -14.92
CA ALA A 90 -0.88 -7.71 -14.27
C ALA A 90 -0.71 -7.69 -12.74
N MET A 91 -1.83 -7.68 -12.02
CA MET A 91 -1.86 -7.82 -10.57
C MET A 91 -2.69 -9.04 -10.19
N VAL A 92 -2.12 -9.92 -9.36
CA VAL A 92 -2.76 -11.13 -8.87
C VAL A 92 -3.09 -10.99 -7.39
N LEU A 93 -4.34 -11.21 -7.03
CA LEU A 93 -4.82 -11.24 -5.66
C LEU A 93 -4.64 -12.67 -5.11
N THR A 94 -3.56 -12.90 -4.37
CA THR A 94 -3.14 -14.23 -3.94
C THR A 94 -3.73 -14.65 -2.59
N THR A 95 -4.22 -13.70 -1.80
CA THR A 95 -4.82 -13.91 -0.48
C THR A 95 -5.61 -12.67 -0.05
N ASN A 96 -6.60 -12.84 0.83
CA ASN A 96 -7.29 -11.74 1.53
C ASN A 96 -6.73 -11.49 2.94
N ARG A 97 -5.69 -12.23 3.38
CA ARG A 97 -5.15 -12.19 4.74
C ARG A 97 -3.98 -11.22 4.83
N CYS A 98 -3.87 -10.54 5.99
CA CYS A 98 -2.72 -9.70 6.36
C CYS A 98 -2.31 -9.98 7.80
N ALA A 99 -1.06 -9.72 8.13
CA ALA A 99 -0.57 -9.74 9.52
C ALA A 99 -1.16 -8.56 10.33
N MET A 100 -1.45 -7.45 9.67
CA MET A 100 -2.17 -6.32 10.25
C MET A 100 -3.21 -5.79 9.24
N TYR A 101 -4.44 -5.53 9.71
CA TYR A 101 -5.47 -4.89 8.89
C TYR A 101 -5.39 -3.37 9.05
N CYS A 102 -4.58 -2.75 8.16
CA CYS A 102 -4.36 -1.31 8.15
C CYS A 102 -5.68 -0.54 8.10
N ARG A 103 -5.90 0.42 8.99
CA ARG A 103 -7.14 1.20 9.00
C ARG A 103 -7.31 2.08 7.76
N HIS A 104 -6.19 2.45 7.12
CA HIS A 104 -6.14 3.17 5.83
C HIS A 104 -6.15 2.25 4.58
N CYS A 105 -6.51 0.98 4.71
CA CYS A 105 -6.46 0.01 3.61
C CYS A 105 -7.46 0.38 2.50
N PHE A 106 -6.98 0.49 1.26
CA PHE A 106 -7.86 0.77 0.11
C PHE A 106 -8.68 -0.46 -0.33
N ARG A 107 -8.30 -1.66 0.11
CA ARG A 107 -9.07 -2.91 -0.07
C ARG A 107 -9.85 -3.30 1.19
N LYS A 108 -10.35 -2.33 1.92
CA LYS A 108 -11.09 -2.54 3.16
C LYS A 108 -12.31 -3.46 2.97
N ARG A 109 -12.89 -3.49 1.76
CA ARG A 109 -13.99 -4.41 1.39
C ARG A 109 -13.58 -5.88 1.28
N LEU A 110 -12.27 -6.17 1.13
CA LEU A 110 -11.75 -7.50 0.81
C LEU A 110 -11.03 -8.14 1.99
N VAL A 111 -10.10 -7.35 2.60
CA VAL A 111 -9.13 -7.87 3.57
C VAL A 111 -9.84 -8.37 4.84
N GLY A 112 -9.71 -9.67 5.11
CA GLY A 112 -10.33 -10.33 6.24
C GLY A 112 -11.82 -10.61 6.11
N LEU A 113 -12.46 -10.28 4.97
CA LEU A 113 -13.91 -10.38 4.77
C LEU A 113 -14.30 -11.47 3.78
N THR A 114 -13.69 -11.51 2.59
CA THR A 114 -14.13 -12.41 1.51
C THR A 114 -12.96 -12.94 0.68
N ASP A 115 -13.11 -14.16 0.15
CA ASP A 115 -12.18 -14.78 -0.79
C ASP A 115 -12.66 -14.69 -2.26
N GLU A 116 -13.80 -14.07 -2.53
CA GLU A 116 -14.42 -14.05 -3.88
C GLU A 116 -13.50 -13.43 -4.94
N GLU A 117 -12.69 -12.44 -4.57
CA GLU A 117 -11.77 -11.77 -5.48
C GLU A 117 -10.37 -12.44 -5.50
N ILE A 118 -10.15 -13.52 -4.75
CA ILE A 118 -8.85 -14.19 -4.67
C ILE A 118 -8.67 -15.17 -5.84
N ALA A 119 -7.45 -15.31 -6.32
CA ALA A 119 -7.09 -16.21 -7.41
C ALA A 119 -7.26 -17.68 -7.01
N ALA A 120 -8.49 -18.19 -7.14
CA ALA A 120 -8.83 -19.60 -6.85
C ALA A 120 -8.29 -20.55 -7.93
N ASN A 121 -8.21 -20.09 -9.19
CA ASN A 121 -7.73 -20.89 -10.32
C ASN A 121 -6.34 -20.42 -10.76
N PHE A 122 -5.32 -21.02 -10.18
CA PHE A 122 -3.92 -20.73 -10.46
C PHE A 122 -3.55 -20.88 -11.94
N GLU A 123 -3.97 -21.97 -12.59
CA GLU A 123 -3.63 -22.26 -14.00
C GLU A 123 -4.25 -21.24 -14.95
N ARG A 124 -5.48 -20.79 -14.66
CA ARG A 124 -6.15 -19.76 -15.46
C ARG A 124 -5.44 -18.41 -15.35
N VAL A 125 -5.00 -18.04 -14.14
CA VAL A 125 -4.29 -16.79 -13.88
C VAL A 125 -2.93 -16.79 -14.57
N THR A 126 -2.13 -17.84 -14.41
CA THR A 126 -0.80 -17.95 -15.01
C THR A 126 -0.87 -18.16 -16.53
N GLY A 127 -1.92 -18.85 -17.03
CA GLY A 127 -2.24 -18.98 -18.45
C GLY A 127 -2.50 -17.62 -19.11
N TYR A 128 -3.39 -16.81 -18.49
CA TYR A 128 -3.66 -15.44 -18.97
C TYR A 128 -2.37 -14.63 -19.10
N ILE A 129 -1.50 -14.64 -18.08
CA ILE A 129 -0.23 -13.91 -18.12
C ILE A 129 0.67 -14.41 -19.25
N ARG A 130 0.72 -15.71 -19.50
CA ARG A 130 1.53 -16.32 -20.55
C ARG A 130 1.05 -15.96 -21.97
N GLU A 131 -0.26 -15.81 -22.14
CA GLU A 131 -0.90 -15.50 -23.42
C GLU A 131 -0.85 -14.01 -23.79
N HIS A 132 -0.56 -13.12 -22.83
CA HIS A 132 -0.56 -11.67 -23.00
C HIS A 132 0.88 -11.13 -22.97
N GLU A 133 1.56 -11.13 -24.10
CA GLU A 133 2.97 -10.75 -24.22
C GLU A 133 3.23 -9.27 -23.88
N GLU A 134 2.22 -8.41 -23.93
CA GLU A 134 2.28 -7.02 -23.50
C GLU A 134 2.49 -6.88 -21.98
N ILE A 135 2.19 -7.91 -21.19
CA ILE A 135 2.45 -7.93 -19.74
C ILE A 135 3.94 -8.17 -19.51
N THR A 136 4.67 -7.14 -19.12
CA THR A 136 6.10 -7.23 -18.85
C THR A 136 6.43 -7.42 -17.38
N ASN A 137 5.44 -7.30 -16.50
CA ASN A 137 5.62 -7.53 -15.06
C ASN A 137 4.33 -7.94 -14.36
N VAL A 138 4.49 -8.66 -13.26
CA VAL A 138 3.40 -9.14 -12.41
C VAL A 138 3.59 -8.63 -10.99
N LEU A 139 2.50 -8.17 -10.36
CA LEU A 139 2.42 -7.85 -8.94
C LEU A 139 1.58 -8.91 -8.22
N LEU A 140 2.21 -9.73 -7.38
CA LEU A 140 1.55 -10.62 -6.44
C LEU A 140 1.15 -9.82 -5.20
N SER A 141 -0.15 -9.75 -4.89
CA SER A 141 -0.74 -8.87 -3.88
C SER A 141 -2.03 -9.49 -3.32
N GLY A 142 -3.01 -8.67 -3.00
CA GLY A 142 -4.30 -9.04 -2.42
C GLY A 142 -4.45 -8.41 -1.05
N GLY A 143 -4.46 -9.21 0.01
CA GLY A 143 -4.06 -8.83 1.35
C GLY A 143 -2.55 -8.62 1.36
N ASP A 144 -1.83 -9.43 2.11
CA ASP A 144 -0.36 -9.40 2.13
C ASP A 144 0.20 -10.67 1.49
N SER A 145 0.93 -10.52 0.38
CA SER A 145 1.41 -11.67 -0.40
C SER A 145 2.37 -12.59 0.38
N PHE A 146 3.06 -12.09 1.42
CA PHE A 146 3.93 -12.91 2.26
C PHE A 146 3.21 -13.65 3.38
N LEU A 147 1.89 -13.50 3.51
CA LEU A 147 1.06 -14.39 4.33
C LEU A 147 0.77 -15.74 3.67
N ASN A 148 1.07 -15.86 2.37
CA ASN A 148 1.11 -17.16 1.72
C ASN A 148 2.25 -18.01 2.28
N SER A 149 2.11 -19.34 2.21
CA SER A 149 3.20 -20.25 2.56
C SER A 149 4.36 -20.13 1.55
N ASN A 150 5.55 -20.55 1.95
CA ASN A 150 6.72 -20.56 1.07
C ASN A 150 6.50 -21.44 -0.18
N GLU A 151 5.73 -22.53 -0.04
CA GLU A 151 5.35 -23.40 -1.15
C GLU A 151 4.45 -22.66 -2.15
N THR A 152 3.48 -21.89 -1.66
CA THR A 152 2.60 -21.08 -2.52
C THR A 152 3.39 -19.99 -3.24
N ILE A 153 4.30 -19.30 -2.54
CA ILE A 153 5.20 -18.30 -3.12
C ILE A 153 6.07 -18.95 -4.20
N ALA A 154 6.69 -20.08 -3.90
CA ALA A 154 7.51 -20.84 -4.85
C ALA A 154 6.70 -21.27 -6.09
N ARG A 155 5.48 -21.78 -5.91
CA ARG A 155 4.58 -22.17 -7.01
C ARG A 155 4.31 -21.03 -7.98
N TYR A 156 4.06 -19.80 -7.47
CA TYR A 156 3.92 -18.63 -8.35
C TYR A 156 5.23 -18.30 -9.07
N LEU A 157 6.36 -18.36 -8.38
CA LEU A 157 7.66 -18.08 -8.99
C LEU A 157 8.06 -19.14 -10.03
N ASP A 158 7.80 -20.41 -9.79
CA ASP A 158 8.01 -21.51 -10.75
C ASP A 158 7.21 -21.29 -12.05
N ALA A 159 5.97 -20.81 -11.93
CA ALA A 159 5.11 -20.58 -13.09
C ALA A 159 5.45 -19.30 -13.86
N LEU A 160 5.88 -18.25 -13.16
CA LEU A 160 6.07 -16.91 -13.75
C LEU A 160 7.51 -16.66 -14.24
N THR A 161 8.51 -17.21 -13.53
CA THR A 161 9.93 -16.98 -13.87
C THR A 161 10.30 -17.44 -15.29
N PRO A 162 9.80 -18.58 -15.82
CA PRO A 162 10.11 -19.03 -17.17
C PRO A 162 9.46 -18.22 -18.28
N ILE A 163 8.49 -17.34 -17.97
CA ILE A 163 7.79 -16.54 -18.99
C ILE A 163 8.75 -15.48 -19.52
N GLY A 164 9.10 -15.59 -20.80
CA GLY A 164 10.18 -14.80 -21.44
C GLY A 164 9.90 -13.30 -21.50
N HIS A 165 8.64 -12.88 -21.72
CA HIS A 165 8.26 -11.47 -21.81
C HIS A 165 8.14 -10.78 -20.45
N LEU A 166 8.12 -11.51 -19.32
CA LEU A 166 8.17 -10.91 -18.01
C LEU A 166 9.60 -10.47 -17.67
N ASN A 167 9.80 -9.18 -17.44
CA ASN A 167 11.09 -8.61 -17.04
C ASN A 167 11.32 -8.76 -15.52
N TYR A 168 10.26 -8.65 -14.71
CA TYR A 168 10.35 -8.73 -13.25
C TYR A 168 9.03 -9.15 -12.61
N ILE A 169 9.14 -9.66 -11.37
CA ILE A 169 8.03 -10.03 -10.51
C ILE A 169 8.08 -9.16 -9.27
N ARG A 170 6.92 -8.72 -8.79
CA ARG A 170 6.79 -7.89 -7.59
C ARG A 170 5.92 -8.57 -6.55
N PHE A 171 6.32 -8.47 -5.30
CA PHE A 171 5.49 -8.81 -4.14
C PHE A 171 5.04 -7.54 -3.44
N GLY A 172 3.72 -7.34 -3.29
CA GLY A 172 3.14 -6.29 -2.46
C GLY A 172 2.94 -6.81 -1.04
N THR A 173 3.73 -6.33 -0.09
CA THR A 173 3.69 -6.80 1.29
C THR A 173 4.02 -5.70 2.29
N ARG A 174 3.34 -5.71 3.43
CA ARG A 174 3.69 -4.88 4.57
C ARG A 174 4.33 -5.69 5.71
N THR A 175 4.59 -6.97 5.47
CA THR A 175 5.14 -7.90 6.46
C THR A 175 6.48 -7.43 7.06
N PRO A 176 7.45 -6.82 6.31
CA PRO A 176 8.65 -6.26 6.90
C PRO A 176 8.39 -5.21 7.97
N VAL A 177 7.21 -4.55 7.92
CA VAL A 177 6.78 -3.49 8.84
C VAL A 177 5.93 -4.03 9.98
N THR A 178 5.02 -4.96 9.69
CA THR A 178 3.97 -5.39 10.63
C THR A 178 4.27 -6.72 11.30
N TRP A 179 5.14 -7.53 10.71
CA TRP A 179 5.57 -8.84 11.19
C TRP A 179 6.96 -9.22 10.66
N PRO A 180 8.04 -8.50 11.06
CA PRO A 180 9.41 -8.72 10.55
C PRO A 180 9.90 -10.16 10.68
N GLU A 181 9.47 -10.87 11.72
CA GLU A 181 9.85 -12.28 11.99
C GLU A 181 9.44 -13.23 10.85
N ARG A 182 8.46 -12.87 10.03
CA ARG A 182 8.06 -13.65 8.84
C ARG A 182 9.13 -13.63 7.75
N ILE A 183 10.02 -12.66 7.76
CA ILE A 183 11.15 -12.60 6.84
C ILE A 183 12.28 -13.47 7.39
N ASP A 184 11.96 -14.75 7.53
CA ASP A 184 12.86 -15.78 8.04
C ASP A 184 13.82 -16.32 6.95
N GLU A 185 14.74 -17.18 7.38
CA GLU A 185 15.72 -17.80 6.48
C GLU A 185 15.03 -18.62 5.38
N ALA A 186 13.99 -19.39 5.71
CA ALA A 186 13.28 -20.25 4.75
C ALA A 186 12.58 -19.43 3.64
N LEU A 187 11.99 -18.27 3.97
CA LEU A 187 11.44 -17.37 2.96
C LEU A 187 12.57 -16.77 2.10
N CYS A 188 13.65 -16.32 2.74
CA CYS A 188 14.78 -15.72 2.02
C CYS A 188 15.45 -16.73 1.08
N GLU A 189 15.65 -17.97 1.49
CA GLU A 189 16.15 -19.05 0.63
C GLU A 189 15.18 -19.35 -0.53
N THR A 190 13.87 -19.33 -0.25
CA THR A 190 12.85 -19.50 -1.29
C THR A 190 12.98 -18.43 -2.36
N LEU A 191 13.07 -17.15 -1.97
CA LEU A 191 13.21 -16.04 -2.91
C LEU A 191 14.56 -16.08 -3.64
N ALA A 192 15.67 -16.38 -2.96
CA ALA A 192 17.01 -16.40 -3.51
C ALA A 192 17.18 -17.39 -4.68
N ARG A 193 16.43 -18.48 -4.71
CA ARG A 193 16.43 -19.44 -5.83
C ARG A 193 16.02 -18.83 -7.15
N TYR A 194 15.20 -17.75 -7.12
CA TYR A 194 14.64 -17.13 -8.32
C TYR A 194 15.27 -15.78 -8.66
N THR A 195 15.92 -15.10 -7.73
CA THR A 195 16.51 -13.76 -7.95
C THR A 195 17.67 -13.77 -8.95
N THR A 196 18.30 -14.91 -9.18
CA THR A 196 19.32 -15.10 -10.23
C THR A 196 18.73 -15.30 -11.63
N GLN A 197 17.45 -15.65 -11.72
CA GLN A 197 16.74 -15.95 -12.97
C GLN A 197 15.84 -14.78 -13.40
N LYS A 198 15.24 -14.10 -12.44
CA LYS A 198 14.29 -12.98 -12.68
C LYS A 198 14.46 -11.92 -11.60
N THR A 199 14.43 -10.65 -11.98
CA THR A 199 14.42 -9.57 -10.99
C THR A 199 13.17 -9.65 -10.12
N ILE A 200 13.35 -9.70 -8.80
CA ILE A 200 12.27 -9.73 -7.83
C ILE A 200 12.27 -8.41 -7.04
N PHE A 201 11.16 -7.70 -7.08
CA PHE A 201 10.93 -6.54 -6.23
C PHE A 201 10.04 -6.90 -5.05
N VAL A 202 10.40 -6.43 -3.87
CA VAL A 202 9.53 -6.38 -2.71
C VAL A 202 9.09 -4.92 -2.53
N VAL A 203 7.79 -4.68 -2.72
CA VAL A 203 7.19 -3.36 -2.58
C VAL A 203 6.47 -3.33 -1.24
N THR A 204 7.09 -2.65 -0.27
CA THR A 204 6.60 -2.54 1.09
C THR A 204 5.96 -1.17 1.36
N GLN A 205 5.44 -0.96 2.58
CA GLN A 205 4.75 0.26 2.96
C GLN A 205 5.05 0.64 4.40
N PHE A 206 6.10 1.45 4.59
CA PHE A 206 6.34 2.24 5.79
C PHE A 206 5.63 3.58 5.62
N ASN A 207 4.95 4.05 6.64
CA ASN A 207 4.25 5.33 6.63
C ASN A 207 4.74 6.30 7.71
N HIS A 208 5.48 5.82 8.72
CA HIS A 208 5.99 6.63 9.81
C HIS A 208 7.42 6.22 10.21
N PRO A 209 8.33 7.14 10.60
CA PRO A 209 9.70 6.80 11.00
C PRO A 209 9.76 5.76 12.13
N ARG A 210 8.83 5.81 13.09
CA ARG A 210 8.76 4.86 14.21
C ARG A 210 8.49 3.41 13.79
N GLU A 211 8.07 3.15 12.56
CA GLU A 211 7.97 1.80 12.00
C GLU A 211 9.34 1.23 11.59
N ILE A 212 10.36 2.09 11.50
CA ILE A 212 11.74 1.68 11.17
C ILE A 212 12.46 1.34 12.48
N THR A 213 12.31 0.11 12.88
CA THR A 213 12.96 -0.48 14.06
C THR A 213 14.16 -1.32 13.64
N PRO A 214 15.01 -1.77 14.59
CA PRO A 214 16.06 -2.72 14.30
C PRO A 214 15.56 -4.02 13.63
N GLU A 215 14.38 -4.52 14.02
CA GLU A 215 13.77 -5.73 13.47
C GLU A 215 13.29 -5.52 12.02
N SER A 216 12.59 -4.42 11.76
CA SER A 216 12.13 -4.09 10.39
C SER A 216 13.31 -3.80 9.46
N ALA A 217 14.35 -3.12 9.94
CA ALA A 217 15.59 -2.88 9.21
C ALA A 217 16.33 -4.21 8.90
N ALA A 218 16.38 -5.13 9.86
CA ALA A 218 16.96 -6.46 9.66
C ALA A 218 16.18 -7.27 8.61
N ALA A 219 14.85 -7.20 8.61
CA ALA A 219 13.98 -7.82 7.61
C ALA A 219 14.26 -7.27 6.19
N VAL A 220 14.36 -5.95 6.05
CA VAL A 220 14.75 -5.32 4.77
C VAL A 220 16.14 -5.79 4.32
N ALA A 221 17.11 -5.83 5.24
CA ALA A 221 18.47 -6.31 4.95
C ALA A 221 18.48 -7.80 4.53
N ALA A 222 17.65 -8.65 5.13
CA ALA A 222 17.52 -10.06 4.77
C ALA A 222 16.97 -10.24 3.35
N LEU A 223 15.91 -9.52 2.99
CA LEU A 223 15.36 -9.51 1.63
C LEU A 223 16.38 -9.05 0.58
N ARG A 224 17.17 -8.02 0.91
CA ARG A 224 18.25 -7.55 0.02
C ARG A 224 19.37 -8.58 -0.13
N ARG A 225 19.76 -9.28 0.94
CA ARG A 225 20.74 -10.40 0.85
C ARG A 225 20.20 -11.57 0.02
N ALA A 226 18.88 -11.80 0.03
CA ALA A 226 18.23 -12.78 -0.84
C ALA A 226 18.18 -12.35 -2.33
N GLY A 227 18.73 -11.17 -2.66
CA GLY A 227 18.78 -10.66 -4.03
C GLY A 227 17.55 -9.85 -4.45
N CYS A 228 16.62 -9.56 -3.55
CA CYS A 228 15.45 -8.74 -3.84
C CYS A 228 15.78 -7.25 -3.84
N ILE A 229 15.10 -6.48 -4.70
CA ILE A 229 15.11 -5.01 -4.67
C ILE A 229 13.94 -4.55 -3.81
N VAL A 230 14.21 -3.87 -2.69
CA VAL A 230 13.16 -3.41 -1.77
C VAL A 230 12.82 -1.95 -2.04
N ARG A 231 11.54 -1.67 -2.25
CA ARG A 231 11.01 -0.32 -2.49
C ARG A 231 9.83 -0.01 -1.57
N ASN A 232 9.67 1.27 -1.21
CA ASN A 232 8.59 1.74 -0.34
C ASN A 232 7.54 2.54 -1.11
N GLN A 233 6.27 2.27 -0.79
CA GLN A 233 5.11 3.06 -1.23
C GLN A 233 4.41 3.63 0.00
N THR A 234 4.81 4.83 0.40
CA THR A 234 4.16 5.57 1.50
C THR A 234 2.77 6.05 1.06
N VAL A 235 1.81 6.06 1.96
CA VAL A 235 0.54 6.79 1.80
C VAL A 235 0.58 8.04 2.66
N LEU A 236 0.22 9.20 2.12
CA LEU A 236 0.07 10.45 2.87
C LEU A 236 -1.21 10.37 3.69
N LEU A 237 -1.10 10.39 5.00
CA LEU A 237 -2.16 10.12 5.97
C LEU A 237 -2.24 11.23 7.01
N ARG A 238 -3.42 11.83 7.17
CA ARG A 238 -3.70 12.84 8.20
C ARG A 238 -3.42 12.30 9.60
N GLY A 239 -2.66 13.07 10.40
CA GLY A 239 -2.28 12.72 11.77
C GLY A 239 -1.34 11.52 11.86
N VAL A 240 -0.63 11.18 10.76
CA VAL A 240 0.40 10.13 10.74
C VAL A 240 1.71 10.67 10.17
N ASN A 241 1.69 11.20 8.96
CA ASN A 241 2.88 11.69 8.26
C ASN A 241 2.60 12.95 7.44
N ASP A 242 1.57 13.69 7.80
CA ASP A 242 1.18 14.97 7.20
C ASP A 242 1.97 16.18 7.77
N ASP A 243 3.06 15.89 8.45
CA ASP A 243 4.08 16.87 8.83
C ASP A 243 5.32 16.70 7.93
N PRO A 244 5.87 17.80 7.32
CA PRO A 244 7.04 17.72 6.45
C PRO A 244 8.28 17.14 7.12
N ALA A 245 8.50 17.40 8.42
CA ALA A 245 9.66 16.88 9.14
C ALA A 245 9.54 15.37 9.34
N VAL A 246 8.36 14.87 9.73
CA VAL A 246 8.07 13.43 9.88
C VAL A 246 8.22 12.70 8.53
N LEU A 247 7.66 13.26 7.45
CA LEU A 247 7.79 12.67 6.13
C LEU A 247 9.23 12.69 5.62
N GLY A 248 9.97 13.78 5.85
CA GLY A 248 11.39 13.89 5.50
C GLY A 248 12.24 12.88 6.25
N GLU A 249 12.05 12.74 7.56
CA GLU A 249 12.73 11.74 8.38
C GLU A 249 12.43 10.30 7.88
N LEU A 250 11.18 10.01 7.52
CA LEU A 250 10.81 8.72 6.94
C LEU A 250 11.60 8.46 5.65
N LEU A 251 11.64 9.41 4.71
CA LEU A 251 12.34 9.24 3.43
C LEU A 251 13.84 8.98 3.63
N ALA A 252 14.51 9.74 4.49
CA ALA A 252 15.92 9.57 4.80
C ALA A 252 16.19 8.20 5.47
N SER A 253 15.39 7.85 6.46
CA SER A 253 15.53 6.60 7.20
C SER A 253 15.29 5.35 6.32
N LEU A 254 14.34 5.42 5.38
CA LEU A 254 14.11 4.36 4.38
C LEU A 254 15.35 4.12 3.53
N THR A 255 15.96 5.20 3.00
CA THR A 255 17.19 5.09 2.20
C THR A 255 18.32 4.50 3.02
N ALA A 256 18.47 4.92 4.29
CA ALA A 256 19.51 4.45 5.18
C ALA A 256 19.46 2.94 5.42
N ILE A 257 18.28 2.35 5.54
CA ILE A 257 18.11 0.88 5.68
C ILE A 257 18.14 0.13 4.33
N GLY A 258 18.27 0.88 3.19
CA GLY A 258 18.29 0.32 1.85
C GLY A 258 16.92 -0.08 1.30
N CYS A 259 15.86 0.49 1.83
CA CYS A 259 14.51 0.44 1.27
C CYS A 259 14.27 1.72 0.48
N LEU A 260 14.28 1.65 -0.86
CA LEU A 260 14.26 2.85 -1.69
C LEU A 260 12.87 3.48 -1.75
N PRO A 261 12.69 4.78 -1.42
CA PRO A 261 11.44 5.49 -1.67
C PRO A 261 11.02 5.38 -3.14
N TYR A 262 9.72 5.12 -3.38
CA TYR A 262 9.21 4.89 -4.73
C TYR A 262 8.04 5.79 -5.06
N TYR A 263 6.96 5.73 -4.25
CA TYR A 263 5.82 6.62 -4.33
C TYR A 263 5.43 7.13 -2.95
N ILE A 264 4.91 8.37 -2.94
CA ILE A 264 3.99 8.85 -1.90
C ILE A 264 2.61 8.88 -2.55
N PHE A 265 1.68 8.09 -2.04
CA PHE A 265 0.32 8.07 -2.57
C PHE A 265 -0.60 8.98 -1.79
N GLN A 266 -1.39 9.78 -2.52
CA GLN A 266 -2.58 10.42 -1.95
C GLN A 266 -3.51 9.35 -1.40
N CYS A 267 -4.00 9.54 -0.17
CA CYS A 267 -4.95 8.62 0.45
C CYS A 267 -6.25 8.57 -0.35
N ARG A 268 -6.71 7.36 -0.69
CA ARG A 268 -7.92 7.17 -1.50
C ARG A 268 -9.19 7.46 -0.71
N PRO A 269 -10.26 7.96 -1.37
CA PRO A 269 -11.55 8.21 -0.73
C PRO A 269 -12.34 6.91 -0.49
N VAL A 270 -11.75 5.95 0.21
CA VAL A 270 -12.40 4.67 0.51
C VAL A 270 -13.35 4.83 1.68
N THR A 271 -14.51 4.16 1.62
CA THR A 271 -15.46 4.08 2.73
C THR A 271 -14.76 3.55 3.98
N GLY A 272 -14.92 4.25 5.11
CA GLY A 272 -14.23 3.95 6.37
C GLY A 272 -12.73 4.31 6.40
N VAL A 273 -12.24 5.11 5.43
CA VAL A 273 -10.86 5.61 5.37
C VAL A 273 -10.83 7.12 5.17
N LYS A 274 -11.67 7.60 4.24
CA LYS A 274 -11.70 8.98 3.75
C LYS A 274 -11.67 10.01 4.87
N ASN A 275 -12.62 9.91 5.80
CA ASN A 275 -12.84 10.94 6.82
C ASN A 275 -11.70 10.98 7.85
N MET A 276 -11.05 9.86 8.09
CA MET A 276 -9.95 9.75 9.03
C MET A 276 -8.61 10.22 8.47
N PHE A 277 -8.29 9.85 7.21
CA PHE A 277 -6.92 9.89 6.74
C PHE A 277 -6.65 10.81 5.54
N GLN A 278 -7.66 11.28 4.82
CA GLN A 278 -7.40 12.12 3.67
C GLN A 278 -6.82 13.49 4.05
N VAL A 279 -5.84 13.94 3.28
CA VAL A 279 -5.24 15.27 3.31
C VAL A 279 -5.67 15.99 2.04
N PRO A 280 -6.05 17.30 2.08
CA PRO A 280 -6.27 18.09 0.88
C PRO A 280 -5.07 18.04 -0.07
N MET A 281 -5.30 17.90 -1.39
CA MET A 281 -4.21 17.73 -2.36
C MET A 281 -3.26 18.94 -2.40
N GLU A 282 -3.76 20.16 -2.22
CA GLU A 282 -2.91 21.36 -2.13
C GLU A 282 -1.97 21.30 -0.93
N GLN A 283 -2.50 20.96 0.23
CA GLN A 283 -1.72 20.76 1.44
C GLN A 283 -0.72 19.59 1.25
N GLY A 284 -1.15 18.50 0.59
CA GLY A 284 -0.29 17.37 0.28
C GLY A 284 0.93 17.76 -0.56
N ILE A 285 0.76 18.64 -1.55
CA ILE A 285 1.88 19.19 -2.34
C ILE A 285 2.85 19.94 -1.42
N GLU A 286 2.34 20.82 -0.56
CA GLU A 286 3.18 21.60 0.35
C GLU A 286 3.96 20.72 1.33
N ILE A 287 3.30 19.70 1.91
CA ILE A 287 3.93 18.73 2.80
C ILE A 287 5.06 17.99 2.07
N VAL A 288 4.75 17.42 0.90
CA VAL A 288 5.72 16.60 0.16
C VAL A 288 6.91 17.43 -0.33
N GLU A 289 6.67 18.63 -0.88
CA GLU A 289 7.76 19.48 -1.37
C GLU A 289 8.60 20.05 -0.22
N ASN A 290 8.01 20.37 0.92
CA ASN A 290 8.77 20.78 2.10
C ASN A 290 9.57 19.61 2.69
N ALA A 291 9.01 18.41 2.77
CA ALA A 291 9.76 17.22 3.17
C ALA A 291 10.98 16.95 2.26
N LYS A 292 10.80 17.06 0.94
CA LYS A 292 11.90 16.90 -0.02
C LYS A 292 13.02 17.93 0.13
N ARG A 293 12.73 19.12 0.66
CA ARG A 293 13.76 20.14 0.94
C ARG A 293 14.67 19.77 2.11
N LEU A 294 14.20 18.91 3.01
CA LEU A 294 14.92 18.47 4.21
C LEU A 294 15.90 17.32 3.95
N VAL A 295 15.84 16.68 2.77
CA VAL A 295 16.54 15.43 2.51
C VAL A 295 17.43 15.50 1.27
N SER A 296 18.31 14.49 1.11
CA SER A 296 19.28 14.40 0.00
C SER A 296 18.63 14.00 -1.33
N GLY A 297 19.39 14.06 -2.42
CA GLY A 297 18.91 13.71 -3.76
C GLY A 297 18.39 12.29 -3.89
N MET A 298 18.99 11.32 -3.20
CA MET A 298 18.57 9.91 -3.23
C MET A 298 17.26 9.71 -2.48
N ASP A 299 17.09 10.36 -1.35
CA ASP A 299 15.91 10.21 -0.47
C ASP A 299 14.64 10.77 -1.13
N LYS A 300 14.79 11.85 -1.92
CA LYS A 300 13.66 12.52 -2.61
C LYS A 300 13.41 12.04 -4.03
N ALA A 301 14.04 10.96 -4.48
CA ALA A 301 13.76 10.32 -5.76
C ALA A 301 12.41 9.58 -5.73
N VAL A 302 11.35 10.28 -5.33
CA VAL A 302 10.01 9.77 -5.09
C VAL A 302 8.98 10.64 -5.81
N LYS A 303 7.88 10.04 -6.27
CA LYS A 303 6.76 10.75 -6.92
C LYS A 303 5.56 10.81 -5.99
N TYR A 304 4.92 11.97 -5.95
CA TYR A 304 3.61 12.12 -5.30
C TYR A 304 2.52 11.80 -6.31
N CYS A 305 1.72 10.77 -6.03
CA CYS A 305 0.77 10.23 -7.00
C CYS A 305 -0.59 9.94 -6.38
N LEU A 306 -1.62 9.90 -7.21
CA LEU A 306 -2.89 9.27 -6.89
C LEU A 306 -3.21 8.14 -7.87
N SER A 307 -3.91 7.11 -7.39
CA SER A 307 -4.31 5.96 -8.20
C SER A 307 -5.78 6.09 -8.57
N HIS A 308 -6.03 6.75 -9.69
CA HIS A 308 -7.35 7.09 -10.23
C HIS A 308 -7.91 5.98 -11.15
N PRO A 309 -9.24 5.86 -11.39
CA PRO A 309 -9.77 4.95 -12.41
C PRO A 309 -9.13 5.08 -13.78
N ALA A 310 -8.84 6.31 -14.24
CA ALA A 310 -8.19 6.57 -15.53
C ALA A 310 -6.70 6.21 -15.57
N GLY A 311 -6.02 6.14 -14.41
CA GLY A 311 -4.58 5.86 -14.38
C GLY A 311 -3.91 6.20 -13.05
N LYS A 312 -2.58 6.11 -13.02
CA LYS A 312 -1.75 6.66 -11.96
C LYS A 312 -1.35 8.08 -12.35
N LEU A 313 -1.83 9.06 -11.61
CA LEU A 313 -1.59 10.46 -11.87
C LEU A 313 -0.53 10.99 -10.90
N GLU A 314 0.53 11.53 -11.42
CA GLU A 314 1.52 12.28 -10.62
C GLU A 314 0.96 13.69 -10.38
N ILE A 315 0.93 14.11 -9.11
CA ILE A 315 0.54 15.45 -8.68
C ILE A 315 1.80 16.29 -8.72
N LEU A 316 1.88 17.22 -9.67
CA LEU A 316 3.13 17.94 -9.94
C LEU A 316 3.28 19.19 -9.09
N THR A 317 2.32 20.09 -9.18
CA THR A 317 2.39 21.38 -8.48
C THR A 317 1.04 22.11 -8.50
N LYS A 318 0.95 23.18 -7.74
CA LYS A 318 -0.12 24.17 -7.78
C LYS A 318 0.16 25.21 -8.87
N THR A 319 -0.81 25.50 -9.72
CA THR A 319 -0.70 26.50 -10.81
C THR A 319 -1.54 27.74 -10.59
N GLY A 320 -2.48 27.70 -9.65
CA GLY A 320 -3.36 28.80 -9.29
C GLY A 320 -4.17 28.47 -8.04
N GLU A 321 -5.09 29.32 -7.68
CA GLU A 321 -6.02 29.05 -6.58
C GLU A 321 -6.92 27.87 -6.94
N ASN A 322 -6.89 26.80 -6.14
CA ASN A 322 -7.59 25.55 -6.37
C ASN A 322 -7.29 24.91 -7.76
N GLU A 323 -6.18 25.25 -8.39
CA GLU A 323 -5.78 24.67 -9.68
C GLU A 323 -4.46 23.92 -9.56
N LEU A 324 -4.47 22.64 -9.91
CA LEU A 324 -3.33 21.72 -9.81
C LEU A 324 -2.94 21.17 -11.18
N LEU A 325 -1.64 20.92 -11.35
CA LEU A 325 -1.05 20.30 -12.53
C LEU A 325 -0.80 18.83 -12.26
N PHE A 326 -1.25 17.98 -13.18
CA PHE A 326 -1.10 16.53 -13.12
C PHE A 326 -0.40 15.99 -14.36
N ARG A 327 0.20 14.81 -14.23
CA ARG A 327 0.74 14.03 -15.35
C ARG A 327 0.29 12.59 -15.26
N PHE A 328 -0.17 12.01 -16.36
CA PHE A 328 -0.36 10.57 -16.44
C PHE A 328 0.99 9.85 -16.35
N HIS A 329 1.32 9.30 -15.19
CA HIS A 329 2.51 8.46 -15.00
C HIS A 329 2.31 7.09 -15.61
N GLU A 330 1.14 6.49 -15.38
CA GLU A 330 0.60 5.30 -16.05
C GLU A 330 -0.87 5.58 -16.37
N ALA A 331 -1.36 5.14 -17.51
CA ALA A 331 -2.74 5.35 -17.92
C ALA A 331 -3.42 4.04 -18.32
N LYS A 332 -4.73 3.94 -18.09
CA LYS A 332 -5.55 2.83 -18.59
C LYS A 332 -5.58 2.84 -20.11
N ASP A 333 -5.67 4.03 -20.72
CA ASP A 333 -5.43 4.26 -22.15
C ASP A 333 -3.95 4.64 -22.35
N PRO A 334 -3.13 3.76 -22.96
CA PRO A 334 -1.69 4.00 -23.12
C PRO A 334 -1.35 5.30 -23.85
N ALA A 335 -2.23 5.80 -24.75
CA ALA A 335 -2.02 7.04 -25.48
C ALA A 335 -1.96 8.28 -24.57
N ARG A 336 -2.49 8.18 -23.35
CA ARG A 336 -2.44 9.26 -22.35
C ARG A 336 -1.16 9.29 -21.51
N CYS A 337 -0.33 8.24 -21.57
CA CYS A 337 0.91 8.22 -20.78
C CYS A 337 1.81 9.42 -21.12
N GLY A 338 2.25 10.13 -20.07
CA GLY A 338 3.05 11.33 -20.19
C GLY A 338 2.24 12.63 -20.43
N GLN A 339 0.95 12.55 -20.77
CA GLN A 339 0.10 13.73 -20.94
C GLN A 339 0.03 14.52 -19.63
N VAL A 340 0.20 15.83 -19.75
CA VAL A 340 0.07 16.80 -18.66
C VAL A 340 -1.25 17.53 -18.83
N PHE A 341 -1.97 17.75 -17.71
CA PHE A 341 -3.24 18.47 -17.72
C PHE A 341 -3.42 19.26 -16.41
N ARG A 342 -4.24 20.29 -16.47
CA ARG A 342 -4.67 21.06 -15.30
C ARG A 342 -6.04 20.59 -14.87
N HIS A 343 -6.30 20.69 -13.58
CA HIS A 343 -7.64 20.45 -13.04
C HIS A 343 -7.89 21.39 -11.88
N ARG A 344 -9.07 22.03 -11.91
CA ARG A 344 -9.52 22.86 -10.81
C ARG A 344 -10.22 21.99 -9.77
N THR A 345 -9.66 21.92 -8.57
CA THR A 345 -10.23 21.19 -7.45
C THR A 345 -11.26 22.04 -6.70
N LEU A 346 -12.09 21.40 -5.90
CA LEU A 346 -12.84 22.11 -4.85
C LEU A 346 -11.84 22.63 -3.79
N PRO A 347 -12.17 23.71 -3.06
CA PRO A 347 -11.45 24.05 -1.84
C PRO A 347 -11.35 22.82 -0.95
N ASP A 348 -10.19 22.56 -0.36
CA ASP A 348 -9.91 21.37 0.43
C ASP A 348 -10.14 20.01 -0.28
N GLY A 349 -10.14 20.02 -1.62
CA GLY A 349 -10.32 18.83 -2.44
C GLY A 349 -9.24 17.77 -2.20
N CYS A 350 -9.67 16.59 -1.76
CA CYS A 350 -8.76 15.47 -1.44
C CYS A 350 -8.62 14.46 -2.59
N TRP A 351 -9.46 14.55 -3.63
CA TRP A 351 -9.49 13.60 -4.75
C TRP A 351 -10.06 14.24 -6.01
N LEU A 352 -9.79 13.61 -7.16
CA LEU A 352 -10.35 14.01 -8.46
C LEU A 352 -11.68 13.29 -8.73
N PRO A 353 -12.59 13.87 -9.52
CA PRO A 353 -13.79 13.19 -9.98
C PRO A 353 -13.43 12.00 -10.89
N ASP A 354 -14.26 10.95 -10.91
CA ASP A 354 -13.99 9.73 -11.70
C ASP A 354 -13.90 10.04 -13.21
N GLU A 355 -14.68 10.98 -13.70
CA GLU A 355 -14.59 11.50 -15.07
C GLU A 355 -13.69 12.73 -15.10
N LEU A 356 -12.55 12.61 -15.80
CA LEU A 356 -11.62 13.73 -16.00
C LEU A 356 -11.95 14.44 -17.29
N THR A 357 -12.35 15.70 -17.19
CA THR A 357 -12.28 16.66 -18.31
C THR A 357 -10.85 17.17 -18.40
N LEU A 358 -10.22 16.94 -19.55
CA LEU A 358 -8.84 17.37 -19.81
C LEU A 358 -8.89 18.65 -20.63
N ASP A 359 -8.51 19.76 -20.01
CA ASP A 359 -8.32 21.05 -20.68
C ASP A 359 -6.84 21.25 -21.07
#